data_73cf467a5fc171e02dad85b908a31637
#
_entry.id   73cf467a5fc171e02dad85b908a31637
#
_cell.length_a   1.000
_cell.length_b   1.000
_cell.length_c   1.000
_cell.angle_alpha   90.00
_cell.angle_beta   90.00
_cell.angle_gamma   90.00
#
_symmetry.space_group_name_H-M   'P 1'
#
loop_
_entity.id
_entity.type
_entity.pdbx_description
1 polymer ?
#
loop_
_entity_poly.entity_id
_entity_poly.type
_entity_poly.pdbx_seq_one_letter_code
_entity_poly.pdbx_strand_id
1 'polypeptide(L)'
;MKNINKAIAFAKKETVLIVAMLLAVISAFFVTPDKAYASYIDFRTLGLLFSLMTVTEGCKGLGIFERSAKFIISKVNTAFQLSIVLVGLCFFSSMFITNDVSLLTFVPLTLTAISTLGEAGNKLLIPIVVLQTIAANLGSMLTPIGNPQNLYLFGVSDMKLEDFLVLMLPFTIVAGAMLFLWTL
;
A
#
# COMPACT_ATOMS: atom_id res chain seq x y z
N MET A 1 -17.40 -35.34 -0.25
CA MET A 1 -15.95 -35.11 -0.24
C MET A 1 -15.52 -33.92 -1.09
N LYS A 2 -15.99 -33.75 -2.35
CA LYS A 2 -15.59 -32.62 -3.24
C LYS A 2 -15.92 -31.22 -2.70
N ASN A 3 -17.03 -31.06 -1.97
CA ASN A 3 -17.47 -29.78 -1.38
C ASN A 3 -16.66 -29.41 -0.11
N ILE A 4 -16.27 -30.41 0.68
CA ILE A 4 -15.43 -30.20 1.89
C ILE A 4 -14.03 -29.73 1.48
N ASN A 5 -13.44 -30.33 0.43
CA ASN A 5 -12.15 -29.91 -0.09
C ASN A 5 -12.14 -28.50 -0.65
N LYS A 6 -13.27 -28.08 -1.30
CA LYS A 6 -13.45 -26.68 -1.73
C LYS A 6 -13.56 -25.72 -0.56
N ALA A 7 -14.30 -26.07 0.48
CA ALA A 7 -14.43 -25.26 1.68
C ALA A 7 -13.07 -25.10 2.42
N ILE A 8 -12.31 -26.18 2.54
CA ILE A 8 -10.96 -26.16 3.14
C ILE A 8 -9.99 -25.29 2.28
N ALA A 9 -10.06 -25.44 0.97
CA ALA A 9 -9.24 -24.62 0.07
C ALA A 9 -9.60 -23.12 0.15
N PHE A 10 -10.89 -22.79 0.23
CA PHE A 10 -11.36 -21.43 0.47
C PHE A 10 -10.89 -20.91 1.82
N ALA A 11 -11.03 -21.71 2.89
CA ALA A 11 -10.58 -21.33 4.23
C ALA A 11 -9.07 -21.05 4.30
N LYS A 12 -8.26 -21.83 3.60
CA LYS A 12 -6.80 -21.61 3.51
C LYS A 12 -6.45 -20.36 2.70
N LYS A 13 -7.23 -20.04 1.69
CA LYS A 13 -7.02 -18.85 0.85
C LYS A 13 -7.43 -17.57 1.58
N GLU A 14 -8.55 -17.61 2.28
CA GLU A 14 -9.17 -16.46 2.95
C GLU A 14 -9.09 -16.57 4.48
N THR A 15 -7.92 -16.98 5.00
CA THR A 15 -7.71 -17.24 6.44
C THR A 15 -8.08 -16.04 7.31
N VAL A 16 -7.68 -14.83 6.90
CA VAL A 16 -7.97 -13.59 7.65
C VAL A 16 -9.48 -13.34 7.75
N LEU A 17 -10.20 -13.54 6.64
CA LEU A 17 -11.66 -13.39 6.62
C LEU A 17 -12.34 -14.39 7.57
N ILE A 18 -11.90 -15.64 7.57
CA ILE A 18 -12.49 -16.67 8.44
C ILE A 18 -12.21 -16.40 9.91
N VAL A 19 -10.98 -16.01 10.25
CA VAL A 19 -10.64 -15.63 11.62
C VAL A 19 -11.48 -14.42 12.07
N ALA A 20 -11.62 -13.40 11.22
CA ALA A 20 -12.45 -12.24 11.52
C ALA A 20 -13.94 -12.61 11.73
N MET A 21 -14.48 -13.50 10.88
CA MET A 21 -15.85 -14.00 11.04
C MET A 21 -16.04 -14.78 12.33
N LEU A 22 -15.09 -15.64 12.71
CA LEU A 22 -15.15 -16.39 13.97
C LEU A 22 -15.10 -15.45 15.18
N LEU A 23 -14.20 -14.46 15.16
CA LEU A 23 -14.13 -13.44 16.22
C LEU A 23 -15.41 -12.62 16.31
N ALA A 24 -16.01 -12.25 15.17
CA ALA A 24 -17.29 -11.54 15.14
C ALA A 24 -18.43 -12.39 15.74
N VAL A 25 -18.48 -13.69 15.42
CA VAL A 25 -19.47 -14.61 16.01
C VAL A 25 -19.26 -14.75 17.52
N ILE A 26 -18.01 -14.91 17.96
CA ILE A 26 -17.70 -15.00 19.40
C ILE A 26 -18.09 -13.72 20.12
N SER A 27 -17.77 -12.55 19.55
CA SER A 27 -18.11 -11.25 20.16
C SER A 27 -19.62 -11.04 20.28
N ALA A 28 -20.42 -11.59 19.36
CA ALA A 28 -21.88 -11.50 19.41
C ALA A 28 -22.50 -12.22 20.63
N PHE A 29 -21.79 -13.16 21.26
CA PHE A 29 -22.21 -13.78 22.52
C PHE A 29 -21.98 -12.87 23.73
N PHE A 30 -21.03 -11.93 23.65
CA PHE A 30 -20.73 -10.98 24.73
C PHE A 30 -21.49 -9.67 24.54
N VAL A 31 -21.63 -9.24 23.28
CA VAL A 31 -22.40 -8.04 22.91
C VAL A 31 -23.48 -8.48 21.93
N THR A 32 -24.71 -8.54 22.42
CA THR A 32 -25.84 -8.98 21.60
C THR A 32 -26.10 -8.01 20.44
N PRO A 33 -26.20 -8.51 19.19
CA PRO A 33 -26.49 -7.68 18.04
C PRO A 33 -27.82 -6.92 18.22
N ASP A 34 -27.77 -5.62 18.09
CA ASP A 34 -28.91 -4.73 18.11
C ASP A 34 -29.01 -3.89 16.82
N LYS A 35 -29.99 -2.99 16.74
CA LYS A 35 -30.18 -2.13 15.57
C LYS A 35 -29.03 -1.14 15.37
N ALA A 36 -28.23 -0.88 16.41
CA ALA A 36 -27.05 0.00 16.33
C ALA A 36 -25.86 -0.63 15.58
N TYR A 37 -25.88 -1.97 15.38
CA TYR A 37 -24.78 -2.64 14.65
C TYR A 37 -24.55 -2.07 13.25
N ALA A 38 -25.63 -1.68 12.56
CA ALA A 38 -25.50 -1.05 11.23
C ALA A 38 -24.80 0.32 11.27
N SER A 39 -24.91 1.05 12.40
CA SER A 39 -24.28 2.35 12.57
C SER A 39 -22.77 2.27 12.87
N TYR A 40 -22.28 1.11 13.26
CA TYR A 40 -20.84 0.88 13.46
C TYR A 40 -20.08 0.75 12.13
N ILE A 41 -20.80 0.50 11.03
CA ILE A 41 -20.20 0.39 9.72
C ILE A 41 -20.10 1.78 9.10
N ASP A 42 -18.88 2.27 8.90
CA ASP A 42 -18.63 3.52 8.20
C ASP A 42 -18.77 3.32 6.69
N PHE A 43 -20.02 3.39 6.20
CA PHE A 43 -20.33 3.25 4.77
C PHE A 43 -19.68 4.34 3.92
N ARG A 44 -19.41 5.53 4.48
CA ARG A 44 -18.73 6.62 3.77
C ARG A 44 -17.30 6.24 3.46
N THR A 45 -16.56 5.80 4.47
CA THR A 45 -15.16 5.35 4.29
C THR A 45 -15.09 4.13 3.38
N LEU A 46 -15.98 3.15 3.52
CA LEU A 46 -16.02 1.98 2.64
C LEU A 46 -16.30 2.38 1.18
N GLY A 47 -17.24 3.30 0.93
CA GLY A 47 -17.55 3.80 -0.41
C GLY A 47 -16.36 4.54 -1.03
N LEU A 48 -15.66 5.37 -0.25
CA LEU A 48 -14.46 6.07 -0.70
C LEU A 48 -13.32 5.09 -1.04
N LEU A 49 -13.09 4.09 -0.18
CA LEU A 49 -12.09 3.04 -0.42
C LEU A 49 -12.40 2.25 -1.69
N PHE A 50 -13.65 1.82 -1.86
CA PHE A 50 -14.07 1.08 -3.06
C PHE A 50 -13.86 1.91 -4.33
N SER A 51 -14.25 3.18 -4.32
CA SER A 51 -14.08 4.09 -5.45
C SER A 51 -12.60 4.30 -5.78
N LEU A 52 -11.76 4.56 -4.76
CA LEU A 52 -10.33 4.73 -4.91
C LEU A 52 -9.67 3.47 -5.48
N MET A 53 -9.97 2.30 -4.92
CA MET A 53 -9.42 1.03 -5.41
C MET A 53 -9.83 0.74 -6.85
N THR A 54 -11.06 1.07 -7.24
CA THR A 54 -11.55 0.89 -8.62
C THR A 54 -10.78 1.78 -9.60
N VAL A 55 -10.58 3.06 -9.25
CA VAL A 55 -9.84 4.01 -10.09
C VAL A 55 -8.37 3.62 -10.21
N THR A 56 -7.73 3.28 -9.08
CA THR A 56 -6.31 2.90 -9.07
C THR A 56 -6.05 1.59 -9.82
N GLU A 57 -6.95 0.59 -9.72
CA GLU A 57 -6.83 -0.65 -10.49
C GLU A 57 -7.06 -0.41 -11.99
N GLY A 58 -7.97 0.50 -12.36
CA GLY A 58 -8.13 0.96 -13.74
C GLY A 58 -6.86 1.58 -14.30
N CYS A 59 -6.24 2.49 -13.57
CA CYS A 59 -4.96 3.12 -13.94
C CYS A 59 -3.82 2.11 -14.07
N LYS A 60 -3.75 1.13 -13.16
CA LYS A 60 -2.80 0.02 -13.21
C LYS A 60 -3.03 -0.84 -14.45
N GLY A 61 -4.28 -1.21 -14.75
CA GLY A 61 -4.65 -1.97 -15.95
C GLY A 61 -4.23 -1.29 -17.26
N LEU A 62 -4.21 0.05 -17.30
CA LEU A 62 -3.68 0.83 -18.43
C LEU A 62 -2.14 0.88 -18.48
N GLY A 63 -1.45 0.35 -17.48
CA GLY A 63 0.01 0.34 -17.40
C GLY A 63 0.65 1.74 -17.25
N ILE A 64 -0.09 2.72 -16.75
CA ILE A 64 0.38 4.11 -16.62
C ILE A 64 1.60 4.16 -15.70
N PHE A 65 1.50 3.54 -14.53
CA PHE A 65 2.57 3.54 -13.53
C PHE A 65 3.81 2.79 -14.01
N GLU A 66 3.61 1.63 -14.67
CA GLU A 66 4.70 0.82 -15.22
C GLU A 66 5.45 1.54 -16.34
N ARG A 67 4.74 2.22 -17.24
CA ARG A 67 5.37 3.00 -18.33
C ARG A 67 6.21 4.14 -17.77
N SER A 68 5.67 4.89 -16.81
CA SER A 68 6.38 5.98 -16.16
C SER A 68 7.64 5.49 -15.45
N ALA A 69 7.54 4.38 -14.70
CA ALA A 69 8.68 3.79 -14.02
C ALA A 69 9.74 3.28 -14.99
N LYS A 70 9.37 2.55 -16.05
CA LYS A 70 10.31 2.06 -17.07
C LYS A 70 11.05 3.22 -17.74
N PHE A 71 10.38 4.33 -18.03
CA PHE A 71 11.01 5.52 -18.58
C PHE A 71 12.05 6.12 -17.65
N ILE A 72 11.77 6.20 -16.34
CA ILE A 72 12.71 6.72 -15.35
C ILE A 72 13.90 5.75 -15.18
N ILE A 73 13.64 4.45 -15.04
CA ILE A 73 14.66 3.40 -14.88
C ILE A 73 15.59 3.33 -16.10
N SER A 74 15.08 3.57 -17.31
CA SER A 74 15.91 3.54 -18.51
C SER A 74 17.02 4.60 -18.58
N LYS A 75 16.94 5.64 -17.74
CA LYS A 75 17.94 6.70 -17.63
C LYS A 75 18.98 6.45 -16.53
N VAL A 76 18.87 5.34 -15.83
CA VAL A 76 19.74 4.98 -14.71
C VAL A 76 20.89 4.12 -15.19
N ASN A 77 22.11 4.49 -14.79
CA ASN A 77 23.33 3.83 -15.26
C ASN A 77 24.09 3.07 -14.17
N THR A 78 23.74 3.26 -12.89
CA THR A 78 24.42 2.63 -11.76
C THR A 78 23.44 1.93 -10.83
N ALA A 79 23.90 0.86 -10.16
CA ALA A 79 23.09 0.14 -9.17
C ALA A 79 22.61 1.05 -8.03
N PHE A 80 23.44 2.00 -7.62
CA PHE A 80 23.11 3.00 -6.62
C PHE A 80 21.97 3.93 -7.06
N GLN A 81 22.06 4.50 -8.26
CA GLN A 81 20.98 5.32 -8.82
C GLN A 81 19.68 4.51 -8.96
N LEU A 82 19.81 3.25 -9.37
CA LEU A 82 18.66 2.34 -9.48
C LEU A 82 17.96 2.17 -8.12
N SER A 83 18.71 1.96 -7.05
CA SER A 83 18.17 1.83 -5.69
C SER A 83 17.38 3.07 -5.27
N ILE A 84 17.98 4.26 -5.42
CA ILE A 84 17.34 5.53 -5.09
C ILE A 84 16.07 5.74 -5.91
N VAL A 85 16.12 5.48 -7.21
CA VAL A 85 14.96 5.64 -8.10
C VAL A 85 13.84 4.69 -7.73
N LEU A 86 14.13 3.42 -7.49
CA LEU A 86 13.12 2.41 -7.14
C LEU A 86 12.46 2.71 -5.78
N VAL A 87 13.25 3.11 -4.78
CA VAL A 87 12.74 3.53 -3.47
C VAL A 87 11.93 4.82 -3.60
N GLY A 88 12.44 5.80 -4.35
CA GLY A 88 11.76 7.06 -4.62
C GLY A 88 10.42 6.88 -5.35
N LEU A 89 10.36 5.99 -6.34
CA LEU A 89 9.12 5.65 -7.04
C LEU A 89 8.05 5.13 -6.05
N CYS A 90 8.42 4.24 -5.13
CA CYS A 90 7.49 3.75 -4.11
C CYS A 90 7.06 4.87 -3.16
N PHE A 91 8.00 5.72 -2.72
CA PHE A 91 7.72 6.81 -1.78
C PHE A 91 6.75 7.85 -2.38
N PHE A 92 7.06 8.37 -3.57
CA PHE A 92 6.25 9.41 -4.18
C PHE A 92 4.92 8.90 -4.76
N SER A 93 4.92 7.71 -5.38
CA SER A 93 3.68 7.16 -5.93
C SER A 93 2.66 6.82 -4.84
N SER A 94 3.12 6.32 -3.69
CA SER A 94 2.23 5.97 -2.58
C SER A 94 1.48 7.16 -1.97
N MET A 95 1.90 8.39 -2.27
CA MET A 95 1.15 9.60 -1.89
C MET A 95 -0.16 9.77 -2.69
N PHE A 96 -0.21 9.23 -3.90
CA PHE A 96 -1.34 9.40 -4.84
C PHE A 96 -2.13 8.12 -5.07
N ILE A 97 -1.45 6.99 -4.93
CA ILE A 97 -2.05 5.65 -4.95
C ILE A 97 -1.79 4.99 -3.59
N THR A 98 -2.53 3.96 -3.23
CA THR A 98 -2.29 3.31 -1.94
C THR A 98 -0.90 2.68 -1.88
N ASN A 99 -0.34 2.58 -0.67
CA ASN A 99 0.93 1.90 -0.42
C ASN A 99 0.97 0.49 -1.03
N ASP A 100 -0.12 -0.27 -0.93
CA ASP A 100 -0.22 -1.63 -1.45
C ASP A 100 -0.14 -1.66 -2.99
N VAL A 101 -0.86 -0.76 -3.67
CA VAL A 101 -0.82 -0.65 -5.14
C VAL A 101 0.55 -0.20 -5.61
N SER A 102 1.21 0.70 -4.88
CA SER A 102 2.58 1.10 -5.14
C SER A 102 3.54 -0.10 -5.11
N LEU A 103 3.49 -0.91 -4.04
CA LEU A 103 4.32 -2.10 -3.91
C LEU A 103 4.02 -3.15 -4.99
N LEU A 104 2.75 -3.46 -5.21
CA LEU A 104 2.34 -4.42 -6.25
C LEU A 104 2.77 -4.02 -7.66
N THR A 105 2.96 -2.71 -7.90
CA THR A 105 3.41 -2.19 -9.18
C THR A 105 4.93 -2.17 -9.31
N PHE A 106 5.63 -1.65 -8.30
CA PHE A 106 7.06 -1.35 -8.44
C PHE A 106 7.98 -2.47 -7.95
N VAL A 107 7.55 -3.35 -7.04
CA VAL A 107 8.38 -4.51 -6.63
C VAL A 107 8.64 -5.48 -7.78
N PRO A 108 7.65 -5.87 -8.62
CA PRO A 108 7.93 -6.69 -9.81
C PRO A 108 8.90 -6.03 -10.81
N LEU A 109 8.80 -4.70 -10.98
CA LEU A 109 9.75 -3.95 -11.80
C LEU A 109 11.16 -3.98 -11.20
N THR A 110 11.27 -3.89 -9.89
CA THR A 110 12.54 -4.04 -9.17
C THR A 110 13.17 -5.40 -9.40
N LEU A 111 12.39 -6.48 -9.28
CA LEU A 111 12.84 -7.85 -9.56
C LEU A 111 13.42 -7.95 -10.98
N THR A 112 12.69 -7.41 -11.96
CA THR A 112 13.12 -7.42 -13.36
C THR A 112 14.37 -6.56 -13.58
N ALA A 113 14.44 -5.35 -13.02
CA ALA A 113 15.58 -4.45 -13.19
C ALA A 113 16.85 -5.00 -12.52
N ILE A 114 16.73 -5.56 -11.33
CA ILE A 114 17.86 -6.12 -10.57
C ILE A 114 18.39 -7.41 -11.21
N SER A 115 17.51 -8.24 -11.79
CA SER A 115 17.93 -9.49 -12.45
C SER A 115 18.93 -9.23 -13.60
N THR A 116 18.91 -8.05 -14.21
CA THR A 116 19.87 -7.68 -15.25
C THR A 116 21.29 -7.41 -14.74
N LEU A 117 21.46 -7.21 -13.41
CA LEU A 117 22.76 -6.93 -12.77
C LEU A 117 23.50 -8.20 -12.33
N GLY A 118 22.96 -9.41 -12.58
CA GLY A 118 23.57 -10.68 -12.23
C GLY A 118 23.75 -10.87 -10.71
N GLU A 119 24.87 -11.46 -10.29
CA GLU A 119 25.12 -11.78 -8.86
C GLU A 119 25.17 -10.55 -7.95
N ALA A 120 25.68 -9.41 -8.46
CA ALA A 120 25.69 -8.16 -7.71
C ALA A 120 24.26 -7.67 -7.42
N GLY A 121 23.34 -7.86 -8.35
CA GLY A 121 21.93 -7.56 -8.16
C GLY A 121 21.28 -8.39 -7.08
N ASN A 122 21.56 -9.68 -7.02
CA ASN A 122 20.97 -10.59 -6.03
C ASN A 122 21.23 -10.14 -4.58
N LYS A 123 22.39 -9.54 -4.29
CA LYS A 123 22.72 -9.02 -2.96
C LYS A 123 21.92 -7.76 -2.61
N LEU A 124 21.53 -6.98 -3.60
CA LEU A 124 20.79 -5.73 -3.43
C LEU A 124 19.27 -5.94 -3.39
N LEU A 125 18.78 -7.07 -3.86
CA LEU A 125 17.34 -7.31 -4.01
C LEU A 125 16.58 -7.18 -2.69
N ILE A 126 17.00 -7.90 -1.65
CA ILE A 126 16.32 -7.89 -0.36
C ILE A 126 16.36 -6.50 0.29
N PRO A 127 17.53 -5.83 0.41
CA PRO A 127 17.59 -4.47 0.93
C PRO A 127 16.68 -3.50 0.19
N ILE A 128 16.67 -3.51 -1.14
CA ILE A 128 15.85 -2.59 -1.93
C ILE A 128 14.36 -2.85 -1.73
N VAL A 129 13.91 -4.09 -1.73
CA VAL A 129 12.48 -4.43 -1.51
C VAL A 129 12.05 -4.04 -0.09
N VAL A 130 12.89 -4.22 0.91
CA VAL A 130 12.62 -3.75 2.29
C VAL A 130 12.51 -2.22 2.31
N LEU A 131 13.44 -1.51 1.70
CA LEU A 131 13.39 -0.05 1.62
C LEU A 131 12.19 0.45 0.82
N GLN A 132 11.78 -0.22 -0.26
CA GLN A 132 10.54 0.09 -0.99
C GLN A 132 9.29 -0.09 -0.12
N THR A 133 9.27 -1.14 0.71
CA THR A 133 8.15 -1.37 1.64
C THR A 133 8.05 -0.25 2.68
N ILE A 134 9.18 0.15 3.24
CA ILE A 134 9.25 1.29 4.17
C ILE A 134 8.86 2.59 3.43
N ALA A 135 9.38 2.81 2.23
CA ALA A 135 9.12 3.97 1.40
C ALA A 135 7.63 4.14 1.09
N ALA A 136 6.96 3.07 0.67
CA ALA A 136 5.55 3.10 0.35
C ALA A 136 4.68 3.45 1.57
N ASN A 137 5.01 2.90 2.75
CA ASN A 137 4.31 3.23 3.99
C ASN A 137 4.56 4.67 4.45
N LEU A 138 5.82 5.13 4.41
CA LEU A 138 6.17 6.49 4.83
C LEU A 138 5.64 7.55 3.85
N GLY A 139 5.68 7.31 2.54
CA GLY A 139 5.13 8.22 1.55
C GLY A 139 3.61 8.33 1.64
N SER A 140 2.94 7.21 1.82
CA SER A 140 1.47 7.16 1.86
C SER A 140 0.84 7.93 3.02
N MET A 141 1.61 8.28 4.05
CA MET A 141 1.07 9.04 5.17
C MET A 141 0.77 10.51 4.84
N LEU A 142 1.33 11.07 3.76
CA LEU A 142 1.12 12.47 3.42
C LEU A 142 -0.34 12.81 3.08
N THR A 143 -1.04 11.91 2.42
CA THR A 143 -2.40 12.18 1.92
C THR A 143 -3.44 11.25 2.55
N PRO A 144 -4.70 11.68 2.65
CA PRO A 144 -5.77 10.79 3.12
C PRO A 144 -5.96 9.54 2.26
N ILE A 145 -5.68 9.63 0.96
CA ILE A 145 -5.87 8.52 0.01
C ILE A 145 -4.69 7.54 -0.04
N GLY A 146 -3.56 7.88 0.57
CA GLY A 146 -2.34 7.07 0.54
C GLY A 146 -2.49 5.72 1.26
N ASN A 147 -3.34 5.66 2.29
CA ASN A 147 -3.68 4.41 2.98
C ASN A 147 -5.06 4.48 3.64
N PRO A 148 -5.70 3.30 3.88
CA PRO A 148 -7.04 3.24 4.50
C PRO A 148 -7.11 3.89 5.88
N GLN A 149 -6.04 3.81 6.67
CA GLN A 149 -5.99 4.38 8.02
C GLN A 149 -6.09 5.90 7.99
N ASN A 150 -5.34 6.55 7.10
CA ASN A 150 -5.42 7.99 6.91
C ASN A 150 -6.79 8.43 6.42
N LEU A 151 -7.38 7.66 5.49
CA LEU A 151 -8.72 7.98 4.98
C LEU A 151 -9.76 7.93 6.09
N TYR A 152 -9.69 6.92 6.96
CA TYR A 152 -10.57 6.80 8.11
C TYR A 152 -10.36 7.96 9.10
N LEU A 153 -9.11 8.23 9.49
CA LEU A 153 -8.78 9.33 10.42
C LEU A 153 -9.22 10.69 9.86
N PHE A 154 -8.99 10.92 8.57
CA PHE A 154 -9.46 12.12 7.88
C PHE A 154 -10.99 12.24 7.91
N GLY A 155 -11.70 11.12 7.70
CA GLY A 155 -13.16 11.09 7.71
C GLY A 155 -13.78 11.37 9.09
N VAL A 156 -13.09 10.98 10.17
CA VAL A 156 -13.57 11.15 11.57
C VAL A 156 -13.15 12.50 12.16
N SER A 157 -12.03 13.09 11.67
CA SER A 157 -11.46 14.31 12.26
C SER A 157 -12.16 15.61 11.85
N ASP A 158 -13.07 15.59 10.87
CA ASP A 158 -13.72 16.77 10.26
C ASP A 158 -12.72 17.85 9.77
N MET A 159 -11.44 17.46 9.56
CA MET A 159 -10.40 18.35 9.06
C MET A 159 -10.60 18.66 7.57
N LYS A 160 -10.19 19.85 7.16
CA LYS A 160 -10.05 20.16 5.73
C LYS A 160 -8.82 19.45 5.17
N LEU A 161 -8.83 19.16 3.87
CA LEU A 161 -7.70 18.52 3.19
C LEU A 161 -6.39 19.31 3.37
N GLU A 162 -6.46 20.63 3.31
CA GLU A 162 -5.31 21.52 3.49
C GLU A 162 -4.69 21.36 4.88
N ASP A 163 -5.50 21.33 5.92
CA ASP A 163 -5.06 21.19 7.31
C ASP A 163 -4.41 19.82 7.53
N PHE A 164 -4.98 18.75 6.95
CA PHE A 164 -4.40 17.41 7.00
C PHE A 164 -3.03 17.37 6.32
N LEU A 165 -2.91 17.92 5.11
CA LEU A 165 -1.64 17.96 4.37
C LEU A 165 -0.57 18.76 5.13
N VAL A 166 -0.92 19.92 5.67
CA VAL A 166 -0.01 20.75 6.47
C VAL A 166 0.45 20.01 7.73
N LEU A 167 -0.46 19.28 8.39
CA LEU A 167 -0.14 18.48 9.59
C LEU A 167 0.82 17.34 9.24
N MET A 168 0.60 16.62 8.13
CA MET A 168 1.39 15.42 7.79
C MET A 168 2.69 15.73 7.07
N LEU A 169 2.80 16.90 6.44
CA LEU A 169 3.95 17.30 5.63
C LEU A 169 5.30 17.24 6.39
N PRO A 170 5.46 17.82 7.59
CA PRO A 170 6.73 17.78 8.31
C PRO A 170 7.17 16.36 8.64
N PHE A 171 6.23 15.48 9.03
CA PHE A 171 6.53 14.08 9.31
C PHE A 171 6.98 13.34 8.06
N THR A 172 6.32 13.59 6.93
CA THR A 172 6.67 12.97 5.63
C THR A 172 8.03 13.45 5.14
N ILE A 173 8.37 14.75 5.30
CA ILE A 173 9.67 15.28 4.92
C ILE A 173 10.78 14.64 5.77
N VAL A 174 10.62 14.60 7.09
CA VAL A 174 11.61 13.98 7.99
C VAL A 174 11.79 12.50 7.68
N ALA A 175 10.68 11.77 7.55
CA ALA A 175 10.71 10.35 7.21
C ALA A 175 11.36 10.10 5.85
N GLY A 176 11.04 10.90 4.83
CA GLY A 176 11.67 10.85 3.52
C GLY A 176 13.17 11.12 3.57
N ALA A 177 13.58 12.17 4.28
CA ALA A 177 15.00 12.49 4.46
C ALA A 177 15.77 11.33 5.12
N MET A 178 15.25 10.76 6.20
CA MET A 178 15.86 9.61 6.87
C MET A 178 15.92 8.37 5.97
N LEU A 179 14.85 8.10 5.22
CA LEU A 179 14.80 6.98 4.28
C LEU A 179 15.86 7.12 3.18
N PHE A 180 15.96 8.30 2.56
CA PHE A 180 16.95 8.54 1.51
C PHE A 180 18.37 8.52 2.04
N LEU A 181 18.63 9.04 3.24
CA LEU A 181 19.93 8.90 3.91
C LEU A 181 20.28 7.44 4.17
N TRP A 182 19.30 6.60 4.51
CA TRP A 182 19.53 5.18 4.72
C TRP A 182 19.75 4.42 3.40
N THR A 183 19.23 4.91 2.30
CA THR A 183 19.41 4.30 0.96
C THR A 183 20.83 4.61 0.41
N LEU A 184 21.50 5.65 0.90
CA LEU A 184 22.89 6.02 0.56
C LEU A 184 23.90 5.04 1.15
#